data_7a3753672dfb769d958fde36ad19fe84
#
_entry.id   7a3753672dfb769d958fde36ad19fe84
#
_cell.length_a   1.000
_cell.length_b   1.000
_cell.length_c   1.000
_cell.angle_alpha   90.00
_cell.angle_beta   90.00
_cell.angle_gamma   90.00
#
_symmetry.space_group_name_H-M   'P 1'
#
loop_
_entity.id
_entity.type
_entity.pdbx_description
1 polymer ?
#
loop_
_entity_poly.entity_id
_entity_poly.type
_entity_poly.pdbx_seq_one_letter_code
_entity_poly.pdbx_strand_id
1 'polypeptide(L)'
;KIFNADWFVGGEKFPKTLFSMIRNTYNSINGKGVLSAYSDNAAVIEGAEANVLRLDVESSQYFKSSEPAHTLMKVETHNHPTGIAPYPGAATGSGGEIRDEGAVGRGSKPKGGLVGYTTSHLNIPQLSQPWELETGKPEHMASALEIMLEAPIGAARFNNEFGRPAIAGYFRTFEMREDAFRREIGGQTSNRIFGYHK
;
A
#
# COMPACT_ATOMS: atom_id res chain seq x y z
N LYS A 1 17.41 -2.71 5.95
CA LYS A 1 18.26 -2.07 6.98
C LYS A 1 17.43 -1.26 7.97
N ILE A 2 16.56 -0.34 7.52
CA ILE A 2 15.76 0.55 8.40
C ILE A 2 14.85 -0.24 9.35
N PHE A 3 14.09 -1.19 8.85
CA PHE A 3 13.12 -1.96 9.66
C PHE A 3 13.76 -2.81 10.76
N ASN A 4 15.02 -3.20 10.61
CA ASN A 4 15.77 -3.99 11.57
C ASN A 4 16.91 -3.20 12.26
N ALA A 5 16.91 -1.87 12.10
CA ALA A 5 17.87 -1.02 12.76
C ALA A 5 17.55 -0.86 14.26
N ASP A 6 18.58 -0.56 15.04
CA ASP A 6 18.39 -0.09 16.41
C ASP A 6 17.81 1.32 16.40
N TRP A 7 16.80 1.53 17.19
CA TRP A 7 16.14 2.82 17.33
C TRP A 7 16.43 3.44 18.69
N PHE A 8 16.71 4.73 18.69
CA PHE A 8 16.91 5.51 19.90
C PHE A 8 15.84 6.61 19.96
N VAL A 9 15.13 6.69 21.06
CA VAL A 9 14.09 7.68 21.31
C VAL A 9 14.43 8.42 22.59
N GLY A 10 14.58 9.74 22.52
CA GLY A 10 15.00 10.53 23.68
C GLY A 10 16.37 10.17 24.26
N GLY A 11 17.28 9.62 23.43
CA GLY A 11 18.60 9.15 23.85
C GLY A 11 18.66 7.72 24.39
N GLU A 12 17.52 7.08 24.59
CA GLU A 12 17.43 5.69 25.05
C GLU A 12 17.21 4.71 23.90
N LYS A 13 17.88 3.55 23.95
CA LYS A 13 17.68 2.49 22.96
C LYS A 13 16.31 1.86 23.12
N PHE A 14 15.51 1.89 22.05
CA PHE A 14 14.22 1.22 22.02
C PHE A 14 14.41 -0.31 21.97
N PRO A 15 13.68 -1.10 22.77
CA PRO A 15 13.92 -2.54 22.91
C PRO A 15 13.53 -3.38 21.71
N LYS A 16 12.85 -2.78 20.73
CA LYS A 16 12.36 -3.47 19.52
C LYS A 16 12.73 -2.69 18.27
N THR A 17 13.00 -3.42 17.20
CA THR A 17 13.08 -2.86 15.84
C THR A 17 11.67 -2.53 15.32
N LEU A 18 11.56 -1.68 14.29
CA LEU A 18 10.26 -1.37 13.66
C LEU A 18 9.51 -2.64 13.24
N PHE A 19 10.20 -3.56 12.59
CA PHE A 19 9.58 -4.80 12.16
C PHE A 19 9.12 -5.68 13.34
N SER A 20 9.90 -5.72 14.41
CA SER A 20 9.53 -6.41 15.65
C SER A 20 8.32 -5.77 16.31
N MET A 21 8.16 -4.44 16.24
CA MET A 21 6.96 -3.74 16.75
C MET A 21 5.72 -4.12 15.94
N ILE A 22 5.83 -4.14 14.61
CA ILE A 22 4.73 -4.56 13.73
C ILE A 22 4.31 -6.01 14.06
N ARG A 23 5.26 -6.94 14.13
CA ARG A 23 4.95 -8.34 14.47
C ARG A 23 4.44 -8.52 15.90
N ASN A 24 4.81 -7.64 16.81
CA ASN A 24 4.36 -7.69 18.19
C ASN A 24 2.84 -7.49 18.34
N THR A 25 2.18 -6.83 17.42
CA THR A 25 0.72 -6.71 17.42
C THR A 25 0.06 -8.09 17.31
N TYR A 26 0.55 -8.91 16.39
CA TYR A 26 0.13 -10.29 16.24
C TYR A 26 0.46 -11.15 17.48
N ASN A 27 1.69 -11.04 18.00
CA ASN A 27 2.12 -11.80 19.15
C ASN A 27 1.32 -11.45 20.42
N SER A 28 0.98 -10.16 20.60
CA SER A 28 0.24 -9.68 21.77
C SER A 28 -1.18 -10.23 21.86
N ILE A 29 -1.78 -10.57 20.74
CA ILE A 29 -3.11 -11.21 20.69
C ILE A 29 -3.01 -12.74 20.56
N ASN A 30 -1.79 -13.32 20.61
CA ASN A 30 -1.54 -14.74 20.37
C ASN A 30 -2.15 -15.27 19.06
N GLY A 31 -2.17 -14.42 18.02
CA GLY A 31 -2.78 -14.76 16.73
C GLY A 31 -4.30 -14.90 16.74
N LYS A 32 -4.99 -14.51 17.81
CA LYS A 32 -6.46 -14.63 17.89
C LYS A 32 -7.13 -13.89 16.72
N GLY A 33 -8.01 -14.59 16.03
CA GLY A 33 -8.71 -14.05 14.86
C GLY A 33 -7.86 -14.00 13.59
N VAL A 34 -6.63 -14.55 13.58
CA VAL A 34 -5.76 -14.59 12.41
C VAL A 34 -5.55 -16.05 11.98
N LEU A 35 -5.97 -16.36 10.77
CA LEU A 35 -5.82 -17.71 10.19
C LEU A 35 -4.47 -17.88 9.50
N SER A 36 -3.96 -16.83 8.86
CA SER A 36 -2.64 -16.82 8.24
C SER A 36 -2.06 -15.41 8.24
N ALA A 37 -0.81 -15.27 8.70
CA ALA A 37 -0.03 -14.04 8.59
C ALA A 37 1.46 -14.36 8.58
N TYR A 38 2.25 -13.53 7.88
CA TYR A 38 3.72 -13.60 7.77
C TYR A 38 4.28 -14.89 7.16
N SER A 39 3.45 -15.75 6.59
CA SER A 39 3.84 -17.02 5.96
C SER A 39 3.65 -17.06 4.45
N ASP A 40 2.87 -16.13 3.92
CA ASP A 40 2.55 -16.02 2.50
C ASP A 40 2.46 -14.55 2.09
N ASN A 41 2.20 -14.29 0.81
CA ASN A 41 2.05 -12.95 0.24
C ASN A 41 0.78 -12.22 0.68
N ALA A 42 -0.20 -12.93 1.21
CA ALA A 42 -1.44 -12.39 1.74
C ALA A 42 -1.69 -12.86 3.17
N ALA A 43 -2.49 -12.13 3.90
CA ALA A 43 -2.97 -12.49 5.22
C ALA A 43 -4.46 -12.85 5.18
N VAL A 44 -4.87 -13.75 6.06
CA VAL A 44 -6.28 -14.15 6.21
C VAL A 44 -6.70 -14.02 7.67
N ILE A 45 -7.77 -13.29 7.91
CA ILE A 45 -8.38 -13.12 9.23
C ILE A 45 -9.76 -13.78 9.27
N GLU A 46 -10.16 -14.19 10.47
CA GLU A 46 -11.49 -14.74 10.71
C GLU A 46 -12.56 -13.72 10.35
N GLY A 47 -13.57 -14.19 9.63
CA GLY A 47 -14.76 -13.42 9.29
C GLY A 47 -15.99 -13.96 10.01
N ALA A 48 -17.08 -13.21 9.92
CA ALA A 48 -18.37 -13.62 10.47
C ALA A 48 -19.05 -14.67 9.59
N GLU A 49 -20.02 -15.38 10.17
CA GLU A 49 -20.95 -16.21 9.41
C GLU A 49 -21.72 -15.38 8.38
N ALA A 50 -21.70 -15.81 7.13
CA ALA A 50 -22.37 -15.15 6.05
C ALA A 50 -23.13 -16.14 5.17
N ASN A 51 -24.19 -15.65 4.57
CA ASN A 51 -24.92 -16.41 3.58
C ASN A 51 -24.30 -16.21 2.19
N VAL A 52 -23.79 -17.29 1.64
CA VAL A 52 -23.11 -17.28 0.33
C VAL A 52 -23.92 -18.07 -0.67
N LEU A 53 -24.03 -17.55 -1.88
CA LEU A 53 -24.63 -18.27 -3.00
C LEU A 53 -23.61 -19.24 -3.59
N ARG A 54 -23.92 -20.51 -3.57
CA ARG A 54 -23.10 -21.58 -4.12
C ARG A 54 -23.76 -22.23 -5.31
N LEU A 55 -22.97 -22.67 -6.26
CA LEU A 55 -23.43 -23.51 -7.37
C LEU A 55 -23.17 -24.99 -7.02
N ASP A 56 -24.20 -25.80 -7.04
CA ASP A 56 -24.07 -27.23 -7.06
C ASP A 56 -23.73 -27.68 -8.49
N VAL A 57 -22.57 -28.26 -8.68
CA VAL A 57 -22.03 -28.63 -9.98
C VAL A 57 -22.82 -29.79 -10.59
N GLU A 58 -23.35 -30.69 -9.77
CA GLU A 58 -24.09 -31.88 -10.25
C GLU A 58 -25.50 -31.51 -10.73
N SER A 59 -26.21 -30.75 -9.92
CA SER A 59 -27.56 -30.32 -10.27
C SER A 59 -27.63 -29.06 -11.13
N SER A 60 -26.50 -28.33 -11.28
CA SER A 60 -26.46 -27.00 -11.90
C SER A 60 -27.42 -25.97 -11.28
N GLN A 61 -27.72 -26.14 -10.00
CA GLN A 61 -28.63 -25.24 -9.27
C GLN A 61 -27.85 -24.40 -8.25
N TYR A 62 -28.31 -23.18 -8.04
CA TYR A 62 -27.78 -22.32 -6.99
C TYR A 62 -28.50 -22.59 -5.66
N PHE A 63 -27.73 -22.66 -4.60
CA PHE A 63 -28.26 -22.80 -3.25
C PHE A 63 -27.59 -21.82 -2.28
N LYS A 64 -28.24 -21.53 -1.18
CA LYS A 64 -27.75 -20.69 -0.11
C LYS A 64 -26.98 -21.56 0.89
N SER A 65 -25.74 -21.24 1.14
CA SER A 65 -24.89 -21.85 2.19
C SER A 65 -24.62 -20.84 3.29
N SER A 66 -24.68 -21.25 4.55
CA SER A 66 -24.18 -20.46 5.68
C SER A 66 -22.78 -20.96 6.02
N GLU A 67 -21.81 -20.06 5.93
CA GLU A 67 -20.40 -20.42 6.18
C GLU A 67 -19.60 -19.23 6.71
N PRO A 68 -18.49 -19.46 7.42
CA PRO A 68 -17.59 -18.39 7.81
C PRO A 68 -17.00 -17.70 6.58
N ALA A 69 -17.26 -16.41 6.42
CA ALA A 69 -16.71 -15.59 5.34
C ALA A 69 -15.44 -14.89 5.80
N HIS A 70 -14.32 -15.56 5.70
CA HIS A 70 -13.01 -15.03 6.08
C HIS A 70 -12.61 -13.86 5.17
N THR A 71 -11.85 -12.91 5.72
CA THR A 71 -11.33 -11.77 4.97
C THR A 71 -9.86 -11.97 4.65
N LEU A 72 -9.56 -11.92 3.38
CA LEU A 72 -8.22 -11.95 2.85
C LEU A 72 -7.75 -10.52 2.59
N MET A 73 -6.50 -10.23 2.93
CA MET A 73 -5.87 -8.93 2.71
C MET A 73 -4.51 -9.08 2.06
N LYS A 74 -4.30 -8.31 1.00
CA LYS A 74 -3.03 -8.13 0.32
C LYS A 74 -2.72 -6.64 0.21
N VAL A 75 -1.50 -6.28 0.53
CA VAL A 75 -0.99 -4.91 0.34
C VAL A 75 0.19 -4.97 -0.63
N GLU A 76 0.14 -4.15 -1.66
CA GLU A 76 1.20 -4.02 -2.66
C GLU A 76 1.74 -2.59 -2.67
N THR A 77 3.04 -2.44 -2.42
CA THR A 77 3.74 -1.18 -2.65
C THR A 77 4.35 -1.19 -4.05
N HIS A 78 3.79 -0.41 -4.96
CA HIS A 78 4.22 -0.37 -6.36
C HIS A 78 4.72 1.01 -6.76
N ASN A 79 5.61 1.56 -5.93
CA ASN A 79 6.07 2.95 -6.03
C ASN A 79 6.97 3.21 -7.23
N HIS A 80 8.04 2.43 -7.40
CA HIS A 80 9.04 2.71 -8.43
C HIS A 80 8.48 2.60 -9.87
N PRO A 81 7.79 1.53 -10.26
CA PRO A 81 7.15 1.47 -11.58
C PRO A 81 6.12 2.58 -11.80
N THR A 82 5.33 2.93 -10.79
CA THR A 82 4.37 4.03 -10.86
C THR A 82 5.06 5.39 -10.98
N GLY A 83 6.21 5.58 -10.34
CA GLY A 83 7.01 6.80 -10.46
C GLY A 83 7.64 6.99 -11.84
N ILE A 84 7.91 5.91 -12.57
CA ILE A 84 8.48 5.96 -13.93
C ILE A 84 7.40 6.09 -15.00
N ALA A 85 6.36 5.26 -14.91
CA ALA A 85 5.27 5.19 -15.86
C ALA A 85 3.93 5.09 -15.09
N PRO A 86 3.31 6.22 -14.71
CA PRO A 86 2.24 6.26 -13.73
C PRO A 86 1.06 5.35 -14.04
N TYR A 87 0.52 5.45 -15.24
CA TYR A 87 -0.64 4.66 -15.64
C TYR A 87 -0.36 3.13 -15.65
N PRO A 88 0.63 2.61 -16.43
CA PRO A 88 0.88 1.16 -16.45
C PRO A 88 1.49 0.67 -15.14
N GLY A 89 2.28 1.48 -14.45
CA GLY A 89 2.86 1.13 -13.16
C GLY A 89 1.79 0.91 -12.09
N ALA A 90 0.82 1.80 -11.96
CA ALA A 90 -0.28 1.65 -11.02
C ALA A 90 -1.22 0.49 -11.41
N ALA A 91 -1.48 0.32 -12.70
CA ALA A 91 -2.25 -0.81 -13.21
C ALA A 91 -1.62 -2.16 -12.81
N THR A 92 -0.30 -2.28 -13.00
CA THR A 92 0.45 -3.49 -12.63
C THR A 92 0.45 -3.72 -11.11
N GLY A 93 0.48 -2.66 -10.31
CA GLY A 93 0.35 -2.74 -8.85
C GLY A 93 -0.98 -3.37 -8.43
N SER A 94 -2.09 -2.89 -8.97
CA SER A 94 -3.41 -3.49 -8.76
C SER A 94 -3.48 -4.94 -9.26
N GLY A 95 -2.83 -5.23 -10.38
CA GLY A 95 -2.71 -6.58 -10.90
C GLY A 95 -1.95 -7.53 -9.97
N GLY A 96 -0.90 -7.03 -9.30
CA GLY A 96 -0.16 -7.78 -8.29
C GLY A 96 -1.01 -8.13 -7.07
N GLU A 97 -1.84 -7.22 -6.59
CA GLU A 97 -2.79 -7.48 -5.51
C GLU A 97 -3.78 -8.58 -5.89
N ILE A 98 -4.43 -8.45 -7.04
CA ILE A 98 -5.41 -9.41 -7.53
C ILE A 98 -4.79 -10.79 -7.73
N ARG A 99 -3.59 -10.86 -8.25
CA ARG A 99 -2.86 -12.12 -8.45
C ARG A 99 -2.66 -12.84 -7.12
N ASP A 100 -2.17 -12.15 -6.11
CA ASP A 100 -1.88 -12.74 -4.81
C ASP A 100 -3.17 -13.05 -4.02
N GLU A 101 -4.20 -12.21 -4.13
CA GLU A 101 -5.53 -12.50 -3.59
C GLU A 101 -6.12 -13.78 -4.21
N GLY A 102 -6.02 -13.93 -5.53
CA GLY A 102 -6.51 -15.10 -6.25
C GLY A 102 -5.72 -16.39 -6.00
N ALA A 103 -4.45 -16.26 -5.63
CA ALA A 103 -3.55 -17.40 -5.40
C ALA A 103 -3.68 -18.06 -4.02
N VAL A 104 -4.34 -17.41 -3.05
CA VAL A 104 -4.45 -17.92 -1.67
C VAL A 104 -5.19 -19.25 -1.58
N GLY A 105 -6.19 -19.48 -2.41
CA GLY A 105 -6.93 -20.72 -2.43
C GLY A 105 -8.14 -20.70 -3.35
N ARG A 106 -8.72 -21.88 -3.59
CA ARG A 106 -9.82 -22.07 -4.55
C ARG A 106 -11.09 -21.26 -4.28
N GLY A 107 -11.29 -20.82 -3.06
CA GLY A 107 -12.45 -20.02 -2.67
C GLY A 107 -12.18 -18.50 -2.67
N SER A 108 -10.94 -18.08 -2.86
CA SER A 108 -10.58 -16.66 -2.79
C SER A 108 -11.14 -15.88 -3.97
N LYS A 109 -11.62 -14.67 -3.69
CA LYS A 109 -12.18 -13.76 -4.68
C LYS A 109 -11.76 -12.33 -4.37
N PRO A 110 -11.13 -11.62 -5.32
CA PRO A 110 -10.89 -10.18 -5.18
C PRO A 110 -12.24 -9.46 -5.12
N LYS A 111 -12.50 -8.74 -4.03
CA LYS A 111 -13.81 -8.11 -3.77
C LYS A 111 -13.78 -6.60 -3.73
N GLY A 112 -12.69 -6.02 -3.28
CA GLY A 112 -12.55 -4.59 -3.17
C GLY A 112 -11.10 -4.19 -2.99
N GLY A 113 -10.74 -3.01 -3.43
CA GLY A 113 -9.42 -2.43 -3.32
C GLY A 113 -9.41 -1.11 -2.56
N LEU A 114 -8.27 -0.80 -1.99
CA LEU A 114 -7.93 0.51 -1.45
C LEU A 114 -6.71 1.01 -2.21
N VAL A 115 -6.72 2.29 -2.59
CA VAL A 115 -5.62 2.87 -3.36
C VAL A 115 -5.17 4.16 -2.72
N GLY A 116 -3.90 4.27 -2.37
CA GLY A 116 -3.34 5.47 -1.77
C GLY A 116 -2.11 5.97 -2.53
N TYR A 117 -2.05 7.28 -2.77
CA TYR A 117 -0.93 7.93 -3.43
C TYR A 117 -0.32 8.99 -2.52
N THR A 118 0.99 8.89 -2.33
CA THR A 118 1.80 9.91 -1.67
C THR A 118 2.91 10.32 -2.63
N THR A 119 2.96 11.59 -3.00
CA THR A 119 3.98 12.16 -3.88
C THR A 119 4.69 13.33 -3.21
N SER A 120 5.72 13.88 -3.85
CA SER A 120 6.23 15.22 -3.55
C SER A 120 5.19 16.28 -3.92
N HIS A 121 5.48 17.56 -3.67
CA HIS A 121 4.58 18.66 -4.03
C HIS A 121 4.23 18.66 -5.51
N LEU A 122 2.97 19.01 -5.81
CA LEU A 122 2.43 18.88 -7.17
C LEU A 122 2.99 19.95 -8.12
N ASN A 123 3.34 21.13 -7.60
CA ASN A 123 3.80 22.27 -8.40
C ASN A 123 2.87 22.51 -9.61
N ILE A 124 1.56 22.65 -9.32
CA ILE A 124 0.54 22.82 -10.35
C ILE A 124 0.82 24.12 -11.12
N PRO A 125 0.98 24.08 -12.45
CA PRO A 125 1.22 25.28 -13.26
C PRO A 125 0.17 26.36 -12.97
N GLN A 126 0.62 27.60 -12.75
CA GLN A 126 -0.21 28.78 -12.45
C GLN A 126 -0.99 28.71 -11.12
N LEU A 127 -0.77 27.70 -10.30
CA LEU A 127 -1.38 27.55 -8.97
C LEU A 127 -0.33 27.16 -7.92
N SER A 128 0.81 27.80 -7.93
CA SER A 128 1.88 27.56 -6.96
C SER A 128 1.45 27.89 -5.55
N GLN A 129 1.77 27.04 -4.59
CA GLN A 129 1.44 27.22 -3.19
C GLN A 129 2.67 27.70 -2.39
N PRO A 130 2.49 28.49 -1.30
CA PRO A 130 3.60 29.08 -0.58
C PRO A 130 4.52 28.07 0.14
N TRP A 131 4.08 26.83 0.31
CA TRP A 131 4.86 25.74 0.91
C TRP A 131 5.55 24.85 -0.11
N GLU A 132 5.26 25.00 -1.39
CA GLU A 132 5.88 24.21 -2.45
C GLU A 132 7.30 24.70 -2.73
N LEU A 133 8.21 23.76 -2.91
CA LEU A 133 9.60 24.02 -3.20
C LEU A 133 9.94 23.49 -4.60
N GLU A 134 10.70 24.27 -5.33
CA GLU A 134 11.29 23.79 -6.60
C GLU A 134 12.55 22.99 -6.29
N THR A 135 12.38 21.71 -6.06
CA THR A 135 13.49 20.81 -5.70
C THR A 135 14.01 19.97 -6.85
N GLY A 136 13.33 20.03 -8.00
CA GLY A 136 13.61 19.18 -9.14
C GLY A 136 13.21 17.72 -8.91
N LYS A 137 13.37 16.90 -9.92
CA LYS A 137 13.11 15.44 -9.85
C LYS A 137 14.16 14.70 -10.68
N PRO A 138 14.38 13.38 -10.45
CA PRO A 138 15.16 12.55 -11.36
C PRO A 138 14.56 12.59 -12.77
N GLU A 139 15.41 12.64 -13.78
CA GLU A 139 14.99 12.82 -15.19
C GLU A 139 14.06 11.70 -15.67
N HIS A 140 14.33 10.46 -15.22
CA HIS A 140 13.56 9.27 -15.61
C HIS A 140 12.22 9.10 -14.86
N MET A 141 11.90 9.98 -13.92
CA MET A 141 10.65 9.90 -13.16
C MET A 141 9.62 10.89 -13.69
N ALA A 142 8.36 10.49 -13.67
CA ALA A 142 7.22 11.36 -13.91
C ALA A 142 7.13 12.46 -12.83
N SER A 143 6.48 13.57 -13.14
CA SER A 143 6.19 14.61 -12.15
C SER A 143 5.17 14.12 -11.12
N ALA A 144 5.17 14.72 -9.94
CA ALA A 144 4.18 14.42 -8.90
C ALA A 144 2.73 14.64 -9.40
N LEU A 145 2.52 15.71 -10.16
CA LEU A 145 1.23 16.00 -10.79
C LEU A 145 0.81 14.92 -11.79
N GLU A 146 1.72 14.50 -12.66
CA GLU A 146 1.46 13.45 -13.65
C GLU A 146 1.11 12.10 -12.98
N ILE A 147 1.84 11.74 -11.90
CA ILE A 147 1.52 10.55 -11.11
C ILE A 147 0.09 10.64 -10.54
N MET A 148 -0.27 11.79 -9.96
CA MET A 148 -1.60 11.97 -9.36
C MET A 148 -2.74 11.99 -10.38
N LEU A 149 -2.47 12.37 -11.62
CA LEU A 149 -3.47 12.38 -12.70
C LEU A 149 -3.65 11.00 -13.34
N GLU A 150 -2.56 10.30 -13.62
CA GLU A 150 -2.60 9.10 -14.45
C GLU A 150 -2.64 7.78 -13.66
N ALA A 151 -1.93 7.71 -12.55
CA ALA A 151 -1.83 6.46 -11.79
C ALA A 151 -3.19 5.97 -11.25
N PRO A 152 -4.08 6.82 -10.71
CA PRO A 152 -5.40 6.38 -10.27
C PRO A 152 -6.26 5.80 -11.41
N ILE A 153 -6.14 6.36 -12.61
CA ILE A 153 -6.87 5.88 -13.78
C ILE A 153 -6.36 4.48 -14.18
N GLY A 154 -5.05 4.29 -14.20
CA GLY A 154 -4.44 3.00 -14.49
C GLY A 154 -4.85 1.91 -13.50
N ALA A 155 -4.78 2.19 -12.20
CA ALA A 155 -5.21 1.28 -11.15
C ALA A 155 -6.70 0.95 -11.24
N ALA A 156 -7.56 1.97 -11.43
CA ALA A 156 -9.00 1.80 -11.54
C ALA A 156 -9.38 0.94 -12.76
N ARG A 157 -8.73 1.16 -13.90
CA ARG A 157 -8.98 0.39 -15.11
C ARG A 157 -8.67 -1.10 -14.91
N PHE A 158 -7.52 -1.42 -14.33
CA PHE A 158 -7.16 -2.80 -14.07
C PHE A 158 -8.14 -3.47 -13.08
N ASN A 159 -8.47 -2.79 -11.99
CA ASN A 159 -9.47 -3.27 -11.04
C ASN A 159 -10.83 -3.53 -11.71
N ASN A 160 -11.25 -2.66 -12.62
CA ASN A 160 -12.54 -2.78 -13.33
C ASN A 160 -12.61 -4.04 -14.21
N GLU A 161 -11.50 -4.48 -14.79
CA GLU A 161 -11.42 -5.73 -15.56
C GLU A 161 -11.83 -6.97 -14.73
N PHE A 162 -11.58 -6.92 -13.42
CA PHE A 162 -11.86 -8.00 -12.47
C PHE A 162 -13.10 -7.76 -11.61
N GLY A 163 -13.85 -6.70 -11.86
CA GLY A 163 -14.98 -6.32 -11.02
C GLY A 163 -14.60 -6.06 -9.55
N ARG A 164 -13.39 -5.58 -9.31
CA ARG A 164 -12.84 -5.25 -8.00
C ARG A 164 -12.85 -3.73 -7.81
N PRO A 165 -13.91 -3.13 -7.24
CA PRO A 165 -13.97 -1.69 -7.08
C PRO A 165 -12.89 -1.18 -6.12
N ALA A 166 -12.30 -0.03 -6.42
CA ALA A 166 -11.52 0.76 -5.47
C ALA A 166 -12.50 1.52 -4.57
N ILE A 167 -12.75 0.99 -3.36
CA ILE A 167 -13.81 1.46 -2.46
C ILE A 167 -13.40 2.64 -1.59
N ALA A 168 -12.10 2.84 -1.38
CA ALA A 168 -11.54 3.97 -0.65
C ALA A 168 -10.07 4.16 -1.03
N GLY A 169 -9.51 5.28 -0.60
CA GLY A 169 -8.12 5.61 -0.80
C GLY A 169 -7.77 7.00 -0.30
N TYR A 170 -6.59 7.47 -0.64
CA TYR A 170 -6.15 8.82 -0.30
C TYR A 170 -5.20 9.38 -1.36
N PHE A 171 -5.17 10.70 -1.42
CA PHE A 171 -4.15 11.48 -2.11
C PHE A 171 -3.49 12.42 -1.12
N ARG A 172 -2.18 12.43 -1.06
CA ARG A 172 -1.44 13.40 -0.25
C ARG A 172 -0.08 13.70 -0.85
N THR A 173 0.44 14.87 -0.51
CA THR A 173 1.81 15.25 -0.80
C THR A 173 2.63 15.32 0.48
N PHE A 174 3.89 14.95 0.39
CA PHE A 174 4.84 15.11 1.47
C PHE A 174 6.23 15.36 0.90
N GLU A 175 6.85 16.45 1.34
CA GLU A 175 8.22 16.78 1.00
C GLU A 175 8.90 17.43 2.20
N MET A 176 10.12 17.02 2.50
CA MET A 176 10.88 17.54 3.62
C MET A 176 12.36 17.63 3.26
N ARG A 177 13.01 18.73 3.64
CA ARG A 177 14.45 18.90 3.50
C ARG A 177 15.19 18.23 4.67
N GLU A 178 16.28 17.54 4.39
CA GLU A 178 17.08 16.84 5.40
C GLU A 178 17.81 17.81 6.36
N ASP A 179 18.13 19.01 5.92
CA ASP A 179 18.78 20.03 6.72
C ASP A 179 17.97 20.46 7.96
N ALA A 180 16.67 20.28 7.96
CA ALA A 180 15.84 20.47 9.13
C ALA A 180 16.10 19.43 10.24
N PHE A 181 16.63 18.27 9.90
CA PHE A 181 16.87 17.15 10.82
C PHE A 181 18.31 17.04 11.35
N ARG A 182 19.28 17.68 10.68
CA ARG A 182 20.72 17.52 10.96
C ARG A 182 21.33 18.49 11.96
N ARG A 183 20.57 19.29 12.66
CA ARG A 183 21.13 20.23 13.65
C ARG A 183 21.80 19.57 14.87
N GLU A 184 21.69 18.25 15.04
CA GLU A 184 22.21 17.57 16.25
C GLU A 184 23.28 16.51 16.02
N ILE A 185 23.64 16.13 14.79
CA ILE A 185 24.65 15.08 14.55
C ILE A 185 25.68 15.56 13.53
N GLY A 186 26.74 16.22 14.01
CA GLY A 186 28.07 16.33 13.37
C GLY A 186 28.15 16.64 11.88
N GLY A 187 27.99 17.88 11.49
CA GLY A 187 28.89 18.58 10.56
C GLY A 187 29.19 18.06 9.15
N GLN A 188 28.24 17.59 8.35
CA GLN A 188 28.32 17.64 6.89
C GLN A 188 26.93 17.80 6.29
N THR A 189 26.71 18.94 5.64
CA THR A 189 25.47 19.25 4.90
C THR A 189 25.46 18.50 3.57
N SER A 190 24.63 17.48 3.45
CA SER A 190 24.20 16.99 2.14
C SER A 190 22.76 17.42 1.93
N ASN A 191 22.51 18.16 0.87
CA ASN A 191 21.17 18.54 0.43
C ASN A 191 20.45 17.30 -0.13
N ARG A 192 19.95 16.43 0.72
CA ARG A 192 19.09 15.34 0.33
C ARG A 192 17.65 15.70 0.61
N ILE A 193 16.83 15.59 -0.41
CA ILE A 193 15.40 15.81 -0.34
C ILE A 193 14.74 14.44 -0.34
N PHE A 194 13.90 14.19 0.66
CA PHE A 194 13.08 12.97 0.70
C PHE A 194 11.68 13.33 0.23
N GLY A 195 11.33 12.89 -0.98
CA GLY A 195 9.97 12.84 -1.43
C GLY A 195 9.52 11.38 -1.46
N TYR A 196 8.36 11.07 -0.92
CA TYR A 196 7.75 9.77 -1.10
C TYR A 196 6.98 9.77 -2.42
N HIS A 197 7.40 8.88 -3.31
CA HIS A 197 6.63 8.56 -4.49
C HIS A 197 6.02 7.18 -4.27
N LYS A 198 4.73 7.09 -4.31
CA LYS A 198 4.02 5.83 -4.37
C LYS A 198 3.27 5.74 -5.67
#